data_d8db9426c71c8c40fe1167461bf6a2b0
#
_entry.id   d8db9426c71c8c40fe1167461bf6a2b0
#
_cell.length_a   1.000
_cell.length_b   1.000
_cell.length_c   1.000
_cell.angle_alpha   90.00
_cell.angle_beta   90.00
_cell.angle_gamma   90.00
#
_symmetry.space_group_name_H-M   'P 1'
#
loop_
_entity.id
_entity.type
_entity.pdbx_description
1 polymer ?
#
loop_
_entity_poly.entity_id
_entity_poly.type
_entity_poly.pdbx_seq_one_letter_code
_entity_poly.pdbx_strand_id
1 'polypeptide(L)'
;MKKGQYVLLSIVLLFGFVLGGAVVAKNTNVDLRSAITGSKTTDNPKPVIAASAPISGVADLVEKTAPAVVNVETRVKVNNGLDDLYFNDPFFREFFGNRFQQTPQYQTGIGTGFIISKDGYIITNQHVVNGATQITVKLAGNKTSLPARLVGQDYELDLAVLKIDGNSYPTLPLGDSNKMRVGDFVVAIGEPYGLDHTVTTGVVSAKGRPITIQDRNYKNLIQTDAAINPGNSGGPLLNLSGQVIGINTAVNESAQGIGFAIPINTAKDVLQELMNGQKVIRPYIGISMSDVDESVIQQLGLPSGSQGVVILQVSAGSPAAKAGLRSGDLITQIAGKTITGSSQVQNMVEDSQVGDKLSVVVNRQGKSLTLTITLQAKP
;
A
#
# COMPACT_ATOMS: atom_id res chain seq x y z
N MET A 1 5.65 -53.92 -0.64
CA MET A 1 5.69 -54.15 -2.09
C MET A 1 7.04 -54.75 -2.43
N LYS A 2 7.07 -55.88 -3.11
CA LYS A 2 8.29 -56.68 -3.37
C LYS A 2 9.12 -56.03 -4.47
N LYS A 3 10.46 -56.04 -4.36
CA LYS A 3 11.43 -55.44 -5.32
C LYS A 3 11.12 -55.70 -6.80
N GLY A 4 10.40 -56.79 -7.14
CA GLY A 4 10.03 -57.12 -8.52
C GLY A 4 8.98 -56.21 -9.17
N GLN A 5 8.16 -55.49 -8.39
CA GLN A 5 7.13 -54.58 -8.93
C GLN A 5 7.72 -53.26 -9.48
N TYR A 6 8.82 -52.79 -8.92
CA TYR A 6 9.49 -51.59 -9.42
C TYR A 6 10.25 -51.81 -10.74
N VAL A 7 10.80 -53.01 -10.94
CA VAL A 7 11.47 -53.37 -12.19
C VAL A 7 10.46 -53.46 -13.35
N LEU A 8 9.28 -54.01 -13.09
CA LEU A 8 8.23 -54.11 -14.12
C LEU A 8 7.69 -52.72 -14.50
N LEU A 9 7.51 -51.81 -13.52
CA LEU A 9 7.04 -50.45 -13.76
C LEU A 9 8.08 -49.62 -14.57
N SER A 10 9.38 -49.83 -14.30
CA SER A 10 10.45 -49.14 -15.02
C SER A 10 10.54 -49.58 -16.48
N ILE A 11 10.31 -50.88 -16.76
CA ILE A 11 10.33 -51.42 -18.12
C ILE A 11 9.12 -50.91 -18.92
N VAL A 12 7.94 -50.82 -18.32
CA VAL A 12 6.72 -50.28 -18.99
C VAL A 12 6.89 -48.80 -19.32
N LEU A 13 7.51 -47.97 -18.43
CA LEU A 13 7.79 -46.57 -18.68
C LEU A 13 8.83 -46.39 -19.81
N LEU A 14 9.87 -47.22 -19.88
CA LEU A 14 10.87 -47.14 -20.95
C LEU A 14 10.27 -47.53 -22.31
N PHE A 15 9.41 -48.55 -22.37
CA PHE A 15 8.73 -48.97 -23.60
C PHE A 15 7.69 -47.92 -24.05
N GLY A 16 6.97 -47.27 -23.12
CA GLY A 16 6.06 -46.17 -23.45
C GLY A 16 6.76 -44.96 -24.07
N PHE A 17 7.97 -44.64 -23.61
CA PHE A 17 8.76 -43.52 -24.16
C PHE A 17 9.28 -43.82 -25.57
N VAL A 18 9.71 -45.05 -25.88
CA VAL A 18 10.20 -45.46 -27.20
C VAL A 18 9.05 -45.51 -28.22
N LEU A 19 7.87 -46.04 -27.83
CA LEU A 19 6.70 -46.09 -28.68
C LEU A 19 6.08 -44.69 -28.92
N GLY A 20 6.03 -43.84 -27.88
CA GLY A 20 5.56 -42.47 -28.00
C GLY A 20 6.44 -41.61 -28.92
N GLY A 21 7.77 -41.77 -28.83
CA GLY A 21 8.72 -41.10 -29.70
C GLY A 21 8.61 -41.54 -31.17
N ALA A 22 8.35 -42.79 -31.43
CA ALA A 22 8.21 -43.32 -32.79
C ALA A 22 6.89 -42.82 -33.49
N VAL A 23 5.83 -42.63 -32.72
CA VAL A 23 4.56 -42.13 -33.23
C VAL A 23 4.65 -40.62 -33.55
N VAL A 24 5.35 -39.85 -32.74
CA VAL A 24 5.57 -38.43 -32.97
C VAL A 24 6.46 -38.20 -34.19
N ALA A 25 7.54 -39.01 -34.36
CA ALA A 25 8.44 -38.90 -35.49
C ALA A 25 7.74 -39.23 -36.85
N LYS A 26 6.73 -40.08 -36.83
CA LYS A 26 6.00 -40.46 -38.06
C LYS A 26 5.01 -39.38 -38.57
N ASN A 27 4.58 -38.51 -37.65
CA ASN A 27 3.59 -37.47 -37.98
C ASN A 27 4.19 -36.06 -38.24
N THR A 28 5.48 -35.84 -37.87
CA THR A 28 6.05 -34.49 -37.92
C THR A 28 7.18 -34.29 -38.92
N ASN A 29 7.57 -35.33 -39.71
CA ASN A 29 8.72 -35.30 -40.64
C ASN A 29 10.00 -34.73 -40.01
N VAL A 30 10.19 -34.94 -38.71
CA VAL A 30 11.42 -34.52 -38.01
C VAL A 30 12.46 -35.62 -38.25
N ASP A 31 13.53 -35.30 -38.97
CA ASP A 31 14.66 -36.18 -39.19
C ASP A 31 15.50 -36.28 -37.90
N LEU A 32 15.22 -37.27 -37.10
CA LEU A 32 15.90 -37.58 -35.85
C LEU A 32 17.38 -37.96 -36.04
N ARG A 33 17.83 -38.29 -37.25
CA ARG A 33 19.23 -38.63 -37.52
C ARG A 33 20.14 -37.39 -37.48
N SER A 34 19.62 -36.22 -37.88
CA SER A 34 20.37 -34.97 -37.81
C SER A 34 20.56 -34.47 -36.37
N ALA A 35 19.67 -34.83 -35.45
CA ALA A 35 19.75 -34.46 -34.05
C ALA A 35 20.81 -35.28 -33.27
N ILE A 36 21.12 -36.53 -33.73
CA ILE A 36 22.02 -37.43 -33.01
C ILE A 36 23.44 -37.40 -33.58
N THR A 37 23.65 -37.03 -34.86
CA THR A 37 24.96 -37.13 -35.53
C THR A 37 25.75 -35.84 -35.59
N GLY A 38 25.31 -34.76 -34.94
CA GLY A 38 26.12 -33.54 -34.78
C GLY A 38 26.63 -32.95 -36.09
N SER A 39 25.84 -32.99 -37.19
CA SER A 39 26.24 -32.37 -38.45
C SER A 39 26.35 -30.86 -38.24
N LYS A 40 27.58 -30.34 -38.29
CA LYS A 40 27.95 -28.93 -38.26
C LYS A 40 27.33 -28.25 -39.49
N THR A 41 26.10 -27.78 -39.41
CA THR A 41 25.68 -26.71 -40.28
C THR A 41 26.23 -25.43 -39.69
N THR A 42 27.13 -24.79 -40.41
CA THR A 42 27.72 -23.49 -40.11
C THR A 42 26.76 -22.34 -40.42
N ASP A 43 25.52 -22.46 -40.01
CA ASP A 43 24.69 -21.29 -39.79
C ASP A 43 24.81 -20.92 -38.32
N ASN A 44 25.70 -19.98 -38.06
CA ASN A 44 25.81 -19.27 -36.80
C ASN A 44 24.42 -18.70 -36.50
N PRO A 45 23.62 -19.23 -35.56
CA PRO A 45 22.47 -18.52 -35.12
C PRO A 45 23.04 -17.20 -34.58
N LYS A 46 22.70 -16.08 -35.23
CA LYS A 46 22.86 -14.78 -34.59
C LYS A 46 22.33 -14.96 -33.18
N PRO A 47 23.16 -14.66 -32.14
CA PRO A 47 22.65 -14.72 -30.79
C PRO A 47 21.35 -13.88 -30.82
N VAL A 48 20.22 -14.52 -30.54
CA VAL A 48 19.06 -13.78 -30.08
C VAL A 48 19.62 -13.14 -28.81
N ILE A 49 20.03 -11.89 -28.94
CA ILE A 49 20.26 -11.04 -27.80
C ILE A 49 18.88 -11.04 -27.17
N ALA A 50 18.66 -11.95 -26.21
CA ALA A 50 17.61 -11.78 -25.23
C ALA A 50 17.78 -10.32 -24.86
N ALA A 51 16.79 -9.49 -25.19
CA ALA A 51 16.81 -8.10 -24.82
C ALA A 51 17.26 -8.11 -23.38
N SER A 52 18.49 -7.64 -23.15
CA SER A 52 19.11 -7.68 -21.83
C SER A 52 18.10 -7.02 -20.95
N ALA A 53 17.50 -7.84 -20.09
CA ALA A 53 16.52 -7.36 -19.15
C ALA A 53 17.13 -6.11 -18.47
N PRO A 54 16.34 -5.14 -18.07
CA PRO A 54 16.78 -3.89 -17.45
C PRO A 54 17.49 -4.11 -16.10
N ILE A 55 17.97 -5.31 -15.81
CA ILE A 55 18.67 -5.70 -14.58
C ILE A 55 20.02 -4.99 -14.44
N SER A 56 20.73 -4.68 -15.54
CA SER A 56 21.91 -3.81 -15.46
C SER A 56 21.56 -2.37 -15.09
N GLY A 57 20.34 -1.92 -15.40
CA GLY A 57 19.86 -0.61 -15.02
C GLY A 57 19.43 -0.47 -13.56
N VAL A 58 19.11 -1.56 -12.84
CA VAL A 58 18.70 -1.48 -11.42
C VAL A 58 19.87 -1.13 -10.51
N ALA A 59 21.06 -1.69 -10.73
CA ALA A 59 22.23 -1.36 -9.94
C ALA A 59 22.62 0.13 -10.07
N ASP A 60 22.64 0.66 -11.30
CA ASP A 60 22.93 2.07 -11.57
C ASP A 60 21.85 2.98 -10.99
N LEU A 61 20.58 2.54 -11.06
CA LEU A 61 19.47 3.24 -10.45
C LEU A 61 19.64 3.35 -8.93
N VAL A 62 19.97 2.24 -8.26
CA VAL A 62 20.19 2.18 -6.82
C VAL A 62 21.38 3.06 -6.43
N GLU A 63 22.52 2.96 -7.10
CA GLU A 63 23.69 3.79 -6.84
C GLU A 63 23.34 5.28 -6.88
N LYS A 64 22.53 5.70 -7.83
CA LYS A 64 22.09 7.08 -8.00
C LYS A 64 21.08 7.54 -6.96
N THR A 65 20.17 6.65 -6.53
CA THR A 65 18.99 7.03 -5.71
C THR A 65 19.16 6.73 -4.22
N ALA A 66 19.93 5.70 -3.87
CA ALA A 66 20.19 5.29 -2.51
C ALA A 66 20.71 6.42 -1.59
N PRO A 67 21.58 7.34 -2.02
CA PRO A 67 22.03 8.42 -1.14
C PRO A 67 20.91 9.33 -0.59
N ALA A 68 19.75 9.35 -1.23
CA ALA A 68 18.58 10.09 -0.77
C ALA A 68 17.61 9.26 0.07
N VAL A 69 17.84 7.95 0.22
CA VAL A 69 17.08 7.05 1.10
C VAL A 69 17.74 7.03 2.46
N VAL A 70 16.96 7.12 3.51
CA VAL A 70 17.45 7.31 4.87
C VAL A 70 16.80 6.32 5.83
N ASN A 71 17.58 5.87 6.82
CA ASN A 71 17.04 5.18 7.97
C ASN A 71 16.37 6.18 8.92
N VAL A 72 15.19 5.84 9.44
CA VAL A 72 14.45 6.61 10.43
C VAL A 72 14.38 5.80 11.71
N GLU A 73 15.06 6.28 12.76
CA GLU A 73 15.01 5.68 14.09
C GLU A 73 14.16 6.55 15.02
N THR A 74 13.29 5.91 15.78
CA THR A 74 12.39 6.58 16.72
C THR A 74 12.54 6.03 18.11
N ARG A 75 12.36 6.87 19.12
CA ARG A 75 12.25 6.46 20.53
C ARG A 75 10.89 6.88 21.06
N VAL A 76 10.19 5.93 21.62
CA VAL A 76 8.89 6.13 22.26
C VAL A 76 9.04 5.85 23.75
N LYS A 77 8.58 6.76 24.59
CA LYS A 77 8.61 6.58 26.05
C LYS A 77 7.47 5.66 26.45
N VAL A 78 7.78 4.56 27.13
CA VAL A 78 6.77 3.64 27.67
C VAL A 78 6.39 4.13 29.07
N ASN A 79 5.15 4.57 29.24
CA ASN A 79 4.58 4.88 30.55
C ASN A 79 3.80 3.66 31.05
N ASN A 80 4.17 3.16 32.25
CA ASN A 80 3.52 2.02 32.90
C ASN A 80 2.11 2.40 33.37
N GLY A 81 1.13 2.46 32.47
CA GLY A 81 -0.22 2.73 32.99
C GLY A 81 -1.34 2.90 32.01
N LEU A 82 -1.38 3.22 30.85
CA LEU A 82 -2.50 3.32 29.90
C LEU A 82 -2.06 3.42 28.43
N ASP A 83 -0.78 3.68 28.19
CA ASP A 83 -0.21 3.81 26.83
C ASP A 83 0.13 2.45 26.20
N ASP A 84 -0.17 1.35 26.89
CA ASP A 84 -0.06 -0.03 26.41
C ASP A 84 -0.98 -0.30 25.19
N LEU A 85 -1.94 0.59 24.94
CA LEU A 85 -2.85 0.49 23.80
C LEU A 85 -2.14 0.70 22.44
N TYR A 86 -1.09 1.53 22.39
CA TYR A 86 -0.34 1.78 21.14
C TYR A 86 0.68 0.67 20.84
N PHE A 87 1.26 0.03 21.86
CA PHE A 87 2.21 -1.07 21.72
C PHE A 87 1.55 -2.45 21.72
N ASN A 88 0.31 -2.54 22.18
CA ASN A 88 -0.58 -3.67 21.94
C ASN A 88 -1.25 -3.59 20.58
N ASP A 89 -0.97 -2.55 19.79
CA ASP A 89 -1.37 -2.51 18.39
C ASP A 89 -0.81 -3.77 17.70
N PRO A 90 -1.68 -4.68 17.22
CA PRO A 90 -1.26 -5.92 16.56
C PRO A 90 -0.35 -5.66 15.37
N PHE A 91 -0.54 -4.56 14.63
CA PHE A 91 0.29 -4.15 13.51
C PHE A 91 1.71 -3.80 13.97
N PHE A 92 1.85 -3.04 15.04
CA PHE A 92 3.16 -2.69 15.58
C PHE A 92 3.89 -3.92 16.15
N ARG A 93 3.17 -4.83 16.83
CA ARG A 93 3.72 -6.09 17.37
C ARG A 93 4.08 -7.09 16.26
N GLU A 94 3.24 -7.22 15.24
CA GLU A 94 3.48 -8.06 14.08
C GLU A 94 4.68 -7.54 13.27
N PHE A 95 4.82 -6.21 13.20
CA PHE A 95 5.86 -5.54 12.43
C PHE A 95 7.23 -5.48 13.14
N PHE A 96 7.26 -5.20 14.44
CA PHE A 96 8.51 -5.03 15.21
C PHE A 96 8.87 -6.24 16.08
N GLY A 97 8.02 -7.26 16.14
CA GLY A 97 8.26 -8.54 16.80
C GLY A 97 8.17 -8.53 18.33
N ASN A 98 8.00 -9.73 18.90
CA ASN A 98 7.88 -9.98 20.35
C ASN A 98 9.23 -9.96 21.09
N ARG A 99 10.19 -9.12 20.69
CA ARG A 99 11.58 -9.14 21.24
C ARG A 99 11.75 -8.52 22.62
N PHE A 100 10.67 -8.04 23.26
CA PHE A 100 10.81 -7.29 24.52
C PHE A 100 10.21 -8.05 25.70
N GLN A 101 11.05 -8.83 26.38
CA GLN A 101 10.69 -9.49 27.66
C GLN A 101 10.99 -8.66 28.92
N GLN A 102 11.50 -7.44 28.80
CA GLN A 102 11.66 -6.50 29.90
C GLN A 102 11.19 -5.13 29.45
N THR A 103 10.34 -4.48 30.24
CA THR A 103 9.84 -3.13 29.97
C THR A 103 10.97 -2.10 29.99
N PRO A 104 11.60 -1.77 28.85
CA PRO A 104 12.56 -0.67 28.82
C PRO A 104 11.77 0.64 28.94
N GLN A 105 12.37 1.62 29.59
CA GLN A 105 11.80 2.96 29.74
C GLN A 105 11.55 3.64 28.36
N TYR A 106 12.20 3.15 27.31
CA TYR A 106 12.06 3.59 25.91
C TYR A 106 12.07 2.39 24.98
N GLN A 107 11.20 2.41 24.00
CA GLN A 107 11.21 1.49 22.88
C GLN A 107 11.74 2.19 21.63
N THR A 108 12.49 1.46 20.79
CA THR A 108 13.06 1.98 19.55
C THR A 108 12.29 1.39 18.36
N GLY A 109 11.74 2.26 17.52
CA GLY A 109 11.18 1.90 16.20
C GLY A 109 12.21 2.19 15.11
N ILE A 110 12.15 1.43 14.03
CA ILE A 110 13.01 1.57 12.86
C ILE A 110 12.15 1.53 11.59
N GLY A 111 12.41 2.43 10.66
CA GLY A 111 11.79 2.47 9.35
C GLY A 111 12.70 3.17 8.35
N THR A 112 12.16 3.43 7.18
CA THR A 112 12.84 4.13 6.10
C THR A 112 12.12 5.43 5.78
N GLY A 113 12.84 6.41 5.25
CA GLY A 113 12.32 7.61 4.62
C GLY A 113 13.13 7.98 3.39
N PHE A 114 12.71 9.01 2.69
CA PHE A 114 13.50 9.55 1.58
C PHE A 114 13.41 11.07 1.52
N ILE A 115 14.52 11.68 1.13
CA ILE A 115 14.70 13.14 1.09
C ILE A 115 14.09 13.68 -0.21
N ILE A 116 13.23 14.69 -0.11
CA ILE A 116 12.52 15.31 -1.24
C ILE A 116 12.99 16.72 -1.56
N SER A 117 13.76 17.35 -0.65
CA SER A 117 14.26 18.70 -0.84
C SER A 117 15.67 18.86 -0.32
N LYS A 118 16.45 19.73 -0.98
CA LYS A 118 17.87 19.98 -0.63
C LYS A 118 18.07 20.51 0.78
N ASP A 119 17.07 21.17 1.35
CA ASP A 119 17.09 21.69 2.71
C ASP A 119 16.67 20.64 3.77
N GLY A 120 16.35 19.39 3.37
CA GLY A 120 16.22 18.25 4.28
C GLY A 120 14.79 17.90 4.70
N TYR A 121 13.76 18.14 3.86
CA TYR A 121 12.46 17.53 4.05
C TYR A 121 12.47 16.06 3.63
N ILE A 122 11.87 15.22 4.44
CA ILE A 122 11.84 13.75 4.30
C ILE A 122 10.39 13.30 4.37
N ILE A 123 10.00 12.38 3.48
CA ILE A 123 8.72 11.66 3.57
C ILE A 123 8.99 10.28 4.17
N THR A 124 8.10 9.85 5.05
CA THR A 124 8.02 8.47 5.61
C THR A 124 6.57 8.12 5.93
N ASN A 125 6.32 6.92 6.45
CA ASN A 125 5.00 6.57 6.96
C ASN A 125 4.73 7.18 8.34
N GLN A 126 3.46 7.47 8.62
CA GLN A 126 3.03 7.99 9.92
C GLN A 126 3.24 6.95 11.02
N HIS A 127 2.99 5.66 10.76
CA HIS A 127 3.18 4.60 11.73
C HIS A 127 4.65 4.45 12.18
N VAL A 128 5.63 4.80 11.33
CA VAL A 128 7.06 4.79 11.68
C VAL A 128 7.38 5.80 12.80
N VAL A 129 6.69 6.92 12.83
CA VAL A 129 6.95 8.04 13.77
C VAL A 129 5.87 8.20 14.84
N ASN A 130 4.89 7.31 14.86
CA ASN A 130 3.75 7.40 15.78
C ASN A 130 4.20 7.35 17.24
N GLY A 131 3.77 8.33 18.03
CA GLY A 131 4.12 8.44 19.45
C GLY A 131 5.60 8.70 19.75
N ALA A 132 6.44 8.95 18.73
CA ALA A 132 7.87 9.18 18.93
C ALA A 132 8.13 10.45 19.75
N THR A 133 8.92 10.31 20.82
CA THR A 133 9.44 11.43 21.62
C THR A 133 10.76 11.95 21.09
N GLN A 134 11.49 11.12 20.34
CA GLN A 134 12.73 11.47 19.65
C GLN A 134 12.75 10.77 18.29
N ILE A 135 13.14 11.52 17.26
CA ILE A 135 13.33 11.01 15.90
C ILE A 135 14.76 11.33 15.49
N THR A 136 15.46 10.35 14.95
CA THR A 136 16.78 10.53 14.35
C THR A 136 16.79 9.91 12.95
N VAL A 137 17.57 10.53 12.08
CA VAL A 137 17.72 10.09 10.69
C VAL A 137 19.18 9.79 10.42
N LYS A 138 19.45 8.65 9.79
CA LYS A 138 20.79 8.27 9.37
C LYS A 138 20.85 8.21 7.85
N LEU A 139 21.78 8.97 7.28
CA LEU A 139 22.03 9.01 5.85
C LEU A 139 22.88 7.80 5.45
N ALA A 140 22.70 7.31 4.22
CA ALA A 140 23.51 6.25 3.64
C ALA A 140 25.00 6.54 3.75
N GLY A 141 25.76 5.53 4.18
CA GLY A 141 27.22 5.65 4.34
C GLY A 141 27.69 6.59 5.47
N ASN A 142 26.77 7.23 6.20
CA ASN A 142 27.12 8.12 7.30
C ASN A 142 26.96 7.39 8.65
N LYS A 143 27.97 7.50 9.52
CA LYS A 143 27.94 6.89 10.86
C LYS A 143 27.15 7.72 11.87
N THR A 144 26.89 8.98 11.59
CA THR A 144 26.26 9.92 12.51
C THR A 144 24.78 10.04 12.22
N SER A 145 23.94 9.83 13.24
CA SER A 145 22.51 10.11 13.17
C SER A 145 22.25 11.60 13.35
N LEU A 146 21.37 12.17 12.53
CA LEU A 146 20.94 13.56 12.59
C LEU A 146 19.62 13.65 13.34
N PRO A 147 19.45 14.60 14.28
CA PRO A 147 18.15 14.88 14.87
C PRO A 147 17.15 15.30 13.78
N ALA A 148 15.95 14.71 13.82
CA ALA A 148 14.86 15.09 12.93
C ALA A 148 13.65 15.55 13.75
N ARG A 149 12.94 16.54 13.22
CA ARG A 149 11.67 17.00 13.79
C ARG A 149 10.52 16.57 12.92
N LEU A 150 9.44 16.12 13.53
CA LEU A 150 8.16 15.89 12.85
C LEU A 150 7.57 17.27 12.50
N VAL A 151 7.31 17.50 11.20
CA VAL A 151 6.73 18.74 10.71
C VAL A 151 5.22 18.62 10.59
N GLY A 152 4.74 17.53 9.98
CA GLY A 152 3.34 17.23 9.84
C GLY A 152 3.13 15.74 9.63
N GLN A 153 1.94 15.28 9.97
CA GLN A 153 1.56 13.89 9.77
C GLN A 153 0.07 13.75 9.50
N ASP A 154 -0.28 12.69 8.82
CA ASP A 154 -1.65 12.31 8.56
C ASP A 154 -1.85 10.83 8.85
N TYR A 155 -2.72 10.53 9.81
CA TYR A 155 -3.00 9.16 10.25
C TYR A 155 -3.72 8.35 9.17
N GLU A 156 -4.73 8.93 8.52
CA GLU A 156 -5.59 8.20 7.56
C GLU A 156 -4.82 7.82 6.29
N LEU A 157 -3.90 8.69 5.84
CA LEU A 157 -3.05 8.43 4.67
C LEU A 157 -1.76 7.68 5.01
N ASP A 158 -1.47 7.49 6.30
CA ASP A 158 -0.21 6.92 6.79
C ASP A 158 1.02 7.67 6.28
N LEU A 159 0.98 8.99 6.31
CA LEU A 159 2.04 9.87 5.82
C LEU A 159 2.61 10.74 6.95
N ALA A 160 3.92 10.93 6.94
CA ALA A 160 4.62 11.88 7.80
C ALA A 160 5.70 12.62 7.03
N VAL A 161 5.89 13.88 7.39
CA VAL A 161 6.96 14.73 6.88
C VAL A 161 7.89 15.09 8.03
N LEU A 162 9.16 14.74 7.86
CA LEU A 162 10.23 15.08 8.79
C LEU A 162 11.10 16.17 8.22
N LYS A 163 11.86 16.86 9.07
CA LYS A 163 12.85 17.86 8.70
C LYS A 163 14.15 17.65 9.48
N ILE A 164 15.25 17.55 8.76
CA ILE A 164 16.62 17.61 9.28
C ILE A 164 17.25 18.95 8.95
N ASP A 165 18.11 19.47 9.81
CA ASP A 165 18.80 20.72 9.57
C ASP A 165 19.97 20.51 8.62
N GLY A 166 20.17 21.46 7.70
CA GLY A 166 21.23 21.45 6.70
C GLY A 166 20.75 21.90 5.34
N ASN A 167 21.64 21.79 4.36
CA ASN A 167 21.38 22.13 2.97
C ASN A 167 22.21 21.21 2.06
N SER A 168 21.84 21.14 0.80
CA SER A 168 22.55 20.35 -0.22
C SER A 168 22.42 18.82 -0.05
N TYR A 169 21.35 18.33 0.55
CA TYR A 169 21.04 16.91 0.59
C TYR A 169 20.72 16.35 -0.80
N PRO A 170 21.08 15.09 -1.11
CA PRO A 170 20.58 14.39 -2.28
C PRO A 170 19.06 14.24 -2.16
N THR A 171 18.36 14.30 -3.30
CA THR A 171 16.88 14.26 -3.31
C THR A 171 16.35 13.29 -4.34
N LEU A 172 15.20 12.70 -4.09
CA LEU A 172 14.46 11.92 -5.07
C LEU A 172 13.38 12.76 -5.76
N PRO A 173 13.29 12.72 -7.09
CA PRO A 173 12.20 13.37 -7.80
C PRO A 173 10.89 12.58 -7.59
N LEU A 174 9.81 13.29 -7.31
CA LEU A 174 8.47 12.70 -7.21
C LEU A 174 7.90 12.51 -8.61
N GLY A 175 7.56 11.28 -8.96
CA GLY A 175 6.96 10.89 -10.22
C GLY A 175 5.46 11.16 -10.30
N ASP A 176 4.77 10.42 -11.16
CA ASP A 176 3.32 10.47 -11.34
C ASP A 176 2.76 9.05 -11.31
N SER A 177 2.14 8.70 -10.17
CA SER A 177 1.57 7.35 -9.95
C SER A 177 0.35 7.08 -10.84
N ASN A 178 -0.31 8.09 -11.40
CA ASN A 178 -1.44 7.90 -12.30
C ASN A 178 -0.99 7.35 -13.65
N LYS A 179 0.24 7.68 -14.09
CA LYS A 179 0.81 7.20 -15.36
C LYS A 179 1.31 5.76 -15.32
N MET A 180 1.41 5.16 -14.14
CA MET A 180 1.84 3.77 -14.01
C MET A 180 0.81 2.80 -14.56
N ARG A 181 1.28 1.74 -15.16
CA ARG A 181 0.49 0.63 -15.68
C ARG A 181 0.79 -0.65 -14.91
N VAL A 182 -0.16 -1.54 -14.84
CA VAL A 182 0.08 -2.91 -14.38
C VAL A 182 1.13 -3.56 -15.29
N GLY A 183 2.14 -4.19 -14.69
CA GLY A 183 3.29 -4.77 -15.37
C GLY A 183 4.51 -3.84 -15.50
N ASP A 184 4.41 -2.55 -15.18
CA ASP A 184 5.58 -1.66 -15.14
C ASP A 184 6.53 -2.09 -14.00
N PHE A 185 7.84 -2.15 -14.29
CA PHE A 185 8.86 -2.51 -13.31
C PHE A 185 8.99 -1.47 -12.22
N VAL A 186 9.19 -1.96 -10.99
CA VAL A 186 9.38 -1.14 -9.80
C VAL A 186 10.56 -1.63 -8.96
N VAL A 187 11.17 -0.71 -8.23
CA VAL A 187 12.26 -0.97 -7.29
C VAL A 187 11.89 -0.36 -5.95
N ALA A 188 11.78 -1.19 -4.92
CA ALA A 188 11.61 -0.75 -3.55
C ALA A 188 12.97 -0.68 -2.86
N ILE A 189 13.26 0.45 -2.20
CA ILE A 189 14.48 0.65 -1.44
C ILE A 189 14.12 0.92 0.01
N GLY A 190 14.85 0.26 0.92
CA GLY A 190 14.78 0.49 2.35
C GLY A 190 16.17 0.54 2.97
N GLU A 191 16.25 1.08 4.18
CA GLU A 191 17.47 1.10 4.99
C GLU A 191 17.17 0.70 6.44
N PRO A 192 16.88 -0.59 6.68
CA PRO A 192 16.36 -1.05 7.97
C PRO A 192 17.36 -0.93 9.13
N TYR A 193 18.67 -0.91 8.85
CA TYR A 193 19.69 -0.98 9.89
C TYR A 193 20.73 0.13 9.82
N GLY A 194 20.61 1.07 8.88
CA GLY A 194 21.58 2.15 8.69
C GLY A 194 23.00 1.65 8.34
N LEU A 195 23.09 0.45 7.74
CA LEU A 195 24.35 -0.18 7.34
C LEU A 195 24.44 -0.30 5.81
N ASP A 196 23.44 -0.96 5.20
CA ASP A 196 23.34 -1.17 3.75
C ASP A 196 21.88 -1.12 3.31
N HIS A 197 21.65 -0.62 2.12
CA HIS A 197 20.31 -0.59 1.54
C HIS A 197 19.78 -1.99 1.24
N THR A 198 18.53 -2.24 1.63
CA THR A 198 17.78 -3.38 1.15
C THR A 198 17.03 -2.98 -0.12
N VAL A 199 17.29 -3.67 -1.20
CA VAL A 199 16.68 -3.43 -2.51
C VAL A 199 15.88 -4.65 -2.92
N THR A 200 14.62 -4.44 -3.27
CA THR A 200 13.77 -5.46 -3.86
C THR A 200 13.18 -4.95 -5.17
N THR A 201 12.93 -5.86 -6.10
CA THR A 201 12.40 -5.54 -7.42
C THR A 201 11.14 -6.33 -7.70
N GLY A 202 10.27 -5.78 -8.50
CA GLY A 202 9.05 -6.43 -8.93
C GLY A 202 8.35 -5.62 -10.01
N VAL A 203 7.05 -5.79 -10.11
CA VAL A 203 6.17 -5.05 -11.02
C VAL A 203 4.97 -4.48 -10.27
N VAL A 204 4.31 -3.53 -10.88
CA VAL A 204 2.96 -3.13 -10.46
C VAL A 204 2.00 -4.27 -10.75
N SER A 205 1.53 -4.96 -9.71
CA SER A 205 0.60 -6.09 -9.85
C SER A 205 -0.85 -5.63 -9.99
N ALA A 206 -1.23 -4.54 -9.29
CA ALA A 206 -2.55 -3.90 -9.40
C ALA A 206 -2.49 -2.44 -8.92
N LYS A 207 -3.56 -1.69 -9.22
CA LYS A 207 -3.76 -0.30 -8.76
C LYS A 207 -5.14 -0.16 -8.13
N GLY A 208 -5.30 0.83 -7.26
CA GLY A 208 -6.59 1.14 -6.67
C GLY A 208 -7.09 0.06 -5.69
N ARG A 209 -6.19 -0.63 -4.99
CA ARG A 209 -6.56 -1.66 -4.03
C ARG A 209 -6.99 -1.04 -2.71
N PRO A 210 -8.27 -1.16 -2.32
CA PRO A 210 -8.69 -0.81 -0.98
C PRO A 210 -8.31 -1.94 -0.02
N ILE A 211 -7.69 -1.60 1.10
CA ILE A 211 -7.31 -2.54 2.15
C ILE A 211 -7.57 -1.90 3.50
N THR A 212 -8.23 -2.64 4.37
CA THR A 212 -8.40 -2.25 5.78
C THR A 212 -7.38 -2.99 6.62
N ILE A 213 -6.60 -2.25 7.38
CA ILE A 213 -5.65 -2.79 8.34
C ILE A 213 -6.01 -2.19 9.68
N GLN A 214 -6.52 -3.03 10.58
CA GLN A 214 -7.10 -2.60 11.86
C GLN A 214 -8.21 -1.55 11.65
N ASP A 215 -8.02 -0.33 12.12
CA ASP A 215 -8.93 0.80 11.99
C ASP A 215 -8.58 1.75 10.83
N ARG A 216 -7.45 1.48 10.11
CA ARG A 216 -6.99 2.30 8.99
C ARG A 216 -7.46 1.71 7.65
N ASN A 217 -8.18 2.52 6.89
CA ASN A 217 -8.67 2.17 5.56
C ASN A 217 -7.81 2.81 4.47
N TYR A 218 -6.94 2.02 3.85
CA TYR A 218 -6.20 2.45 2.67
C TYR A 218 -7.08 2.25 1.44
N LYS A 219 -7.39 3.32 0.71
CA LYS A 219 -8.39 3.29 -0.38
C LYS A 219 -7.81 2.98 -1.75
N ASN A 220 -6.56 3.35 -1.99
CA ASN A 220 -5.99 3.38 -3.34
C ASN A 220 -4.53 2.96 -3.32
N LEU A 221 -4.23 1.75 -2.83
CA LEU A 221 -2.85 1.27 -2.81
C LEU A 221 -2.41 0.75 -4.18
N ILE A 222 -1.11 0.91 -4.45
CA ILE A 222 -0.40 0.18 -5.50
C ILE A 222 -0.04 -1.18 -4.91
N GLN A 223 -0.43 -2.26 -5.58
CA GLN A 223 0.02 -3.61 -5.28
C GLN A 223 1.26 -3.95 -6.11
N THR A 224 2.25 -4.58 -5.51
CA THR A 224 3.47 -5.04 -6.16
C THR A 224 3.88 -6.42 -5.64
N ASP A 225 4.62 -7.18 -6.43
CA ASP A 225 5.31 -8.41 -6.01
C ASP A 225 6.77 -8.14 -5.56
N ALA A 226 7.24 -6.89 -5.64
CA ALA A 226 8.45 -6.49 -4.93
C ALA A 226 8.27 -6.75 -3.44
N ALA A 227 9.22 -7.42 -2.80
CA ALA A 227 9.11 -7.78 -1.39
C ALA A 227 9.10 -6.52 -0.51
N ILE A 228 7.97 -6.26 0.12
CA ILE A 228 7.80 -5.21 1.12
C ILE A 228 7.79 -5.87 2.48
N ASN A 229 8.81 -5.58 3.28
CA ASN A 229 9.06 -6.20 4.58
C ASN A 229 9.35 -5.11 5.63
N PRO A 230 9.33 -5.48 6.95
CA PRO A 230 9.83 -4.62 7.99
C PRO A 230 11.21 -4.05 7.66
N GLY A 231 11.31 -2.73 7.69
CA GLY A 231 12.54 -2.00 7.36
C GLY A 231 12.49 -1.21 6.05
N ASN A 232 11.72 -1.60 5.02
CA ASN A 232 11.54 -0.76 3.84
C ASN A 232 10.25 0.10 3.87
N SER A 233 9.42 -0.05 4.92
CA SER A 233 8.26 0.83 5.16
C SER A 233 8.66 2.28 5.31
N GLY A 234 7.95 3.17 4.66
CA GLY A 234 8.26 4.59 4.54
C GLY A 234 9.29 4.93 3.47
N GLY A 235 9.98 3.91 2.92
CA GLY A 235 10.92 4.06 1.82
C GLY A 235 10.23 4.24 0.46
N PRO A 236 10.99 4.64 -0.58
CA PRO A 236 10.44 4.88 -1.90
C PRO A 236 10.19 3.59 -2.67
N LEU A 237 9.08 3.55 -3.42
CA LEU A 237 8.89 2.68 -4.57
C LEU A 237 9.24 3.50 -5.82
N LEU A 238 10.25 3.07 -6.57
CA LEU A 238 10.79 3.80 -7.73
C LEU A 238 10.36 3.16 -9.04
N ASN A 239 10.19 3.98 -10.08
CA ASN A 239 10.20 3.52 -11.46
C ASN A 239 11.65 3.42 -11.98
N LEU A 240 11.85 2.85 -13.17
CA LEU A 240 13.19 2.70 -13.79
C LEU A 240 13.85 4.04 -14.17
N SER A 241 13.14 5.15 -14.11
CA SER A 241 13.71 6.51 -14.30
C SER A 241 14.21 7.12 -12.98
N GLY A 242 14.12 6.41 -11.86
CA GLY A 242 14.53 6.91 -10.54
C GLY A 242 13.54 7.88 -9.90
N GLN A 243 12.30 7.92 -10.37
CA GLN A 243 11.26 8.75 -9.79
C GLN A 243 10.45 7.95 -8.78
N VAL A 244 10.11 8.56 -7.66
CA VAL A 244 9.24 7.96 -6.64
C VAL A 244 7.81 7.92 -7.18
N ILE A 245 7.24 6.73 -7.23
CA ILE A 245 5.86 6.47 -7.68
C ILE A 245 4.96 5.98 -6.57
N GLY A 246 5.55 5.58 -5.43
CA GLY A 246 4.83 5.18 -4.23
C GLY A 246 5.71 5.22 -2.99
N ILE A 247 5.09 5.09 -1.84
CA ILE A 247 5.73 5.00 -0.53
C ILE A 247 5.42 3.60 -0.01
N ASN A 248 6.44 2.79 0.19
CA ASN A 248 6.28 1.41 0.66
C ASN A 248 5.56 1.40 2.01
N THR A 249 4.53 0.56 2.13
CA THR A 249 3.86 0.33 3.40
C THR A 249 3.71 -1.17 3.60
N ALA A 250 4.23 -1.70 4.70
CA ALA A 250 4.11 -3.12 4.99
C ALA A 250 2.68 -3.43 5.43
N VAL A 251 2.09 -4.41 4.77
CA VAL A 251 0.71 -4.83 4.97
C VAL A 251 0.70 -6.35 5.04
N ASN A 252 0.56 -6.90 6.24
CA ASN A 252 0.33 -8.33 6.51
C ASN A 252 1.41 -9.31 6.00
N GLU A 253 2.26 -9.79 6.91
CA GLU A 253 3.32 -10.78 6.65
C GLU A 253 2.79 -12.14 6.13
N SER A 254 1.48 -12.41 6.29
CA SER A 254 0.88 -13.69 5.89
C SER A 254 0.69 -13.85 4.38
N ALA A 255 0.79 -12.76 3.61
CA ALA A 255 0.60 -12.76 2.17
C ALA A 255 1.94 -12.71 1.43
N GLN A 256 2.65 -13.83 1.35
CA GLN A 256 3.91 -13.93 0.60
C GLN A 256 3.74 -13.48 -0.85
N GLY A 257 4.62 -12.58 -1.32
CA GLY A 257 4.60 -12.08 -2.70
C GLY A 257 3.56 -10.98 -2.96
N ILE A 258 2.97 -10.38 -1.92
CA ILE A 258 2.04 -9.24 -2.06
C ILE A 258 2.56 -8.09 -1.21
N GLY A 259 3.11 -7.09 -1.86
CA GLY A 259 3.52 -5.82 -1.27
C GLY A 259 2.55 -4.69 -1.64
N PHE A 260 2.55 -3.63 -0.83
CA PHE A 260 1.71 -2.46 -1.06
C PHE A 260 2.52 -1.17 -0.92
N ALA A 261 2.11 -0.15 -1.67
CA ALA A 261 2.65 1.18 -1.55
C ALA A 261 1.54 2.24 -1.69
N ILE A 262 1.66 3.31 -0.93
CA ILE A 262 0.81 4.49 -1.04
C ILE A 262 1.21 5.22 -2.32
N PRO A 263 0.28 5.53 -3.26
CA PRO A 263 0.60 6.25 -4.47
C PRO A 263 1.22 7.62 -4.17
N ILE A 264 2.27 7.99 -4.90
CA ILE A 264 2.96 9.27 -4.63
C ILE A 264 2.06 10.49 -4.89
N ASN A 265 1.08 10.39 -5.78
CA ASN A 265 0.14 11.48 -6.00
C ASN A 265 -0.72 11.74 -4.75
N THR A 266 -1.12 10.70 -4.02
CA THR A 266 -1.80 10.85 -2.72
C THR A 266 -0.97 11.67 -1.72
N ALA A 267 0.34 11.43 -1.67
CA ALA A 267 1.23 12.25 -0.84
C ALA A 267 1.37 13.67 -1.36
N LYS A 268 1.49 13.86 -2.69
CA LYS A 268 1.62 15.20 -3.31
C LYS A 268 0.42 16.09 -3.05
N ASP A 269 -0.78 15.51 -3.01
CA ASP A 269 -2.03 16.25 -2.80
C ASP A 269 -2.10 16.91 -1.41
N VAL A 270 -1.36 16.38 -0.42
CA VAL A 270 -1.36 16.89 0.97
C VAL A 270 0.03 17.35 1.44
N LEU A 271 1.05 17.27 0.58
CA LEU A 271 2.44 17.49 0.96
C LEU A 271 2.67 18.92 1.48
N GLN A 272 2.05 19.92 0.84
CA GLN A 272 2.23 21.32 1.22
C GLN A 272 1.65 21.61 2.61
N GLU A 273 0.47 21.07 2.91
CA GLU A 273 -0.16 21.17 4.22
C GLU A 273 0.71 20.51 5.30
N LEU A 274 1.21 19.31 5.02
CA LEU A 274 2.09 18.59 5.96
C LEU A 274 3.41 19.34 6.17
N MET A 275 4.03 19.90 5.12
CA MET A 275 5.26 20.70 5.23
C MET A 275 5.05 22.00 6.02
N ASN A 276 3.84 22.56 6.01
CA ASN A 276 3.47 23.74 6.79
C ASN A 276 3.02 23.39 8.23
N GLY A 277 3.02 22.10 8.61
CA GLY A 277 2.52 21.64 9.91
C GLY A 277 1.01 21.79 10.08
N GLN A 278 0.28 21.87 8.96
CA GLN A 278 -1.17 22.01 8.94
C GLN A 278 -1.83 20.62 8.94
N LYS A 279 -3.03 20.54 9.50
CA LYS A 279 -3.86 19.34 9.38
C LYS A 279 -4.43 19.27 7.96
N VAL A 280 -4.45 18.07 7.40
CA VAL A 280 -5.15 17.79 6.14
C VAL A 280 -6.65 17.95 6.37
N ILE A 281 -7.26 18.90 5.68
CA ILE A 281 -8.67 19.22 5.81
C ILE A 281 -9.46 18.26 4.93
N ARG A 282 -10.37 17.49 5.54
CA ARG A 282 -11.26 16.57 4.82
C ARG A 282 -12.70 16.98 4.94
N PRO A 283 -13.49 16.86 3.87
CA PRO A 283 -14.93 17.05 3.95
C PRO A 283 -15.56 15.95 4.82
N TYR A 284 -16.58 16.33 5.54
CA TYR A 284 -17.20 15.49 6.56
C TYR A 284 -18.71 15.74 6.62
N ILE A 285 -19.48 14.66 6.83
CA ILE A 285 -20.95 14.74 7.03
C ILE A 285 -21.38 14.36 8.44
N GLY A 286 -20.67 13.47 9.12
CA GLY A 286 -20.91 13.11 10.51
C GLY A 286 -22.00 12.11 10.74
N ILE A 287 -21.94 10.96 10.04
CA ILE A 287 -22.83 9.82 10.26
C ILE A 287 -22.01 8.54 10.49
N SER A 288 -22.55 7.62 11.27
CA SER A 288 -22.22 6.20 11.23
C SER A 288 -23.29 5.49 10.41
N MET A 289 -22.88 4.58 9.54
CA MET A 289 -23.76 3.96 8.56
C MET A 289 -23.41 2.49 8.35
N SER A 290 -24.37 1.72 7.81
CA SER A 290 -24.20 0.32 7.42
C SER A 290 -24.85 0.07 6.07
N ASP A 291 -24.28 -0.88 5.34
CA ASP A 291 -24.93 -1.39 4.14
C ASP A 291 -26.22 -2.12 4.51
N VAL A 292 -27.20 -2.10 3.60
CA VAL A 292 -28.46 -2.81 3.78
C VAL A 292 -28.26 -4.27 3.38
N ASP A 293 -28.36 -5.16 4.35
CA ASP A 293 -28.43 -6.61 4.15
C ASP A 293 -29.77 -7.14 4.66
N GLU A 294 -30.01 -8.46 4.53
CA GLU A 294 -31.25 -9.09 4.94
C GLU A 294 -31.53 -8.90 6.45
N SER A 295 -30.50 -8.85 7.28
CA SER A 295 -30.63 -8.65 8.73
C SER A 295 -31.09 -7.24 9.06
N VAL A 296 -30.55 -6.24 8.37
CA VAL A 296 -30.92 -4.82 8.49
C VAL A 296 -32.36 -4.60 8.00
N ILE A 297 -32.73 -5.25 6.88
CA ILE A 297 -34.10 -5.21 6.35
C ILE A 297 -35.11 -5.70 7.42
N GLN A 298 -34.83 -6.84 8.03
CA GLN A 298 -35.71 -7.43 9.07
C GLN A 298 -35.75 -6.56 10.34
N GLN A 299 -34.57 -6.10 10.81
CA GLN A 299 -34.47 -5.32 12.04
C GLN A 299 -35.20 -3.96 11.95
N LEU A 300 -35.14 -3.33 10.78
CA LEU A 300 -35.71 -2.00 10.55
C LEU A 300 -37.11 -2.04 9.89
N GLY A 301 -37.63 -3.23 9.59
CA GLY A 301 -38.93 -3.40 8.94
C GLY A 301 -38.97 -2.80 7.53
N LEU A 302 -37.85 -2.83 6.81
CA LEU A 302 -37.78 -2.31 5.45
C LEU A 302 -38.41 -3.30 4.46
N PRO A 303 -38.94 -2.83 3.31
CA PRO A 303 -39.43 -3.71 2.26
C PRO A 303 -38.33 -4.66 1.80
N SER A 304 -38.69 -5.92 1.51
CA SER A 304 -37.73 -6.89 0.93
C SER A 304 -37.12 -6.36 -0.38
N GLY A 305 -35.80 -6.52 -0.50
CA GLY A 305 -35.05 -6.00 -1.65
C GLY A 305 -34.70 -4.50 -1.57
N SER A 306 -34.90 -3.84 -0.42
CA SER A 306 -34.44 -2.47 -0.21
C SER A 306 -32.93 -2.38 -0.46
N GLN A 307 -32.50 -1.36 -1.19
CA GLN A 307 -31.10 -1.04 -1.46
C GLN A 307 -30.77 0.34 -0.92
N GLY A 308 -29.53 0.53 -0.50
CA GLY A 308 -29.04 1.79 0.03
C GLY A 308 -28.16 1.62 1.25
N VAL A 309 -28.04 2.68 2.03
CA VAL A 309 -27.21 2.74 3.24
C VAL A 309 -28.06 3.27 4.40
N VAL A 310 -28.09 2.53 5.50
CA VAL A 310 -28.83 2.94 6.70
C VAL A 310 -27.92 3.78 7.60
N ILE A 311 -28.44 4.89 8.07
CA ILE A 311 -27.80 5.72 9.08
C ILE A 311 -28.02 5.09 10.46
N LEU A 312 -26.95 4.63 11.08
CA LEU A 312 -26.97 4.07 12.44
C LEU A 312 -26.97 5.20 13.47
N GLN A 313 -26.13 6.21 13.27
CA GLN A 313 -25.98 7.34 14.18
C GLN A 313 -25.66 8.62 13.43
N VAL A 314 -26.13 9.74 13.94
CA VAL A 314 -25.78 11.09 13.48
C VAL A 314 -25.05 11.81 14.61
N SER A 315 -23.84 12.29 14.34
CA SER A 315 -23.03 13.04 15.30
C SER A 315 -23.70 14.38 15.63
N ALA A 316 -23.79 14.74 16.90
CA ALA A 316 -24.38 16.02 17.33
C ALA A 316 -23.59 17.21 16.73
N GLY A 317 -24.32 18.21 16.23
CA GLY A 317 -23.73 19.41 15.62
C GLY A 317 -23.09 19.21 14.25
N SER A 318 -23.08 17.98 13.71
CA SER A 318 -22.53 17.66 12.40
C SER A 318 -23.33 18.28 11.24
N PRO A 319 -22.76 18.33 10.03
CA PRO A 319 -23.48 18.70 8.81
C PRO A 319 -24.77 17.89 8.60
N ALA A 320 -24.70 16.58 8.84
CA ALA A 320 -25.85 15.68 8.74
C ALA A 320 -26.95 16.04 9.74
N ALA A 321 -26.59 16.32 11.01
CA ALA A 321 -27.53 16.77 12.01
C ALA A 321 -28.21 18.11 11.63
N LYS A 322 -27.42 19.07 11.16
CA LYS A 322 -27.91 20.38 10.70
C LYS A 322 -28.85 20.27 9.49
N ALA A 323 -28.59 19.30 8.60
CA ALA A 323 -29.44 19.01 7.45
C ALA A 323 -30.71 18.24 7.81
N GLY A 324 -30.85 17.75 9.06
CA GLY A 324 -32.00 17.02 9.53
C GLY A 324 -32.01 15.52 9.25
N LEU A 325 -30.84 14.94 8.95
CA LEU A 325 -30.66 13.48 8.91
C LEU A 325 -30.82 12.88 10.30
N ARG A 326 -31.31 11.65 10.36
CA ARG A 326 -31.62 10.93 11.61
C ARG A 326 -31.16 9.47 11.53
N SER A 327 -30.91 8.87 12.67
CA SER A 327 -30.77 7.41 12.77
C SER A 327 -32.03 6.73 12.23
N GLY A 328 -31.85 5.64 11.49
CA GLY A 328 -32.94 4.91 10.81
C GLY A 328 -33.30 5.44 9.42
N ASP A 329 -32.68 6.55 8.94
CA ASP A 329 -32.85 6.99 7.56
C ASP A 329 -32.14 6.02 6.62
N LEU A 330 -32.78 5.64 5.52
CA LEU A 330 -32.18 4.88 4.44
C LEU A 330 -31.78 5.84 3.32
N ILE A 331 -30.47 6.04 3.12
CA ILE A 331 -29.94 6.83 2.01
C ILE A 331 -30.09 6.02 0.72
N THR A 332 -30.81 6.56 -0.25
CA THR A 332 -31.05 5.93 -1.56
C THR A 332 -30.36 6.64 -2.71
N GLN A 333 -30.14 7.96 -2.59
CA GLN A 333 -29.43 8.74 -3.60
C GLN A 333 -28.59 9.87 -2.97
N ILE A 334 -27.45 10.18 -3.59
CA ILE A 334 -26.64 11.36 -3.28
C ILE A 334 -26.26 12.03 -4.61
N ALA A 335 -26.49 13.35 -4.71
CA ALA A 335 -26.25 14.13 -5.92
C ALA A 335 -26.81 13.49 -7.21
N GLY A 336 -28.04 12.92 -7.10
CA GLY A 336 -28.73 12.25 -8.20
C GLY A 336 -28.23 10.85 -8.55
N LYS A 337 -27.18 10.34 -7.91
CA LYS A 337 -26.65 8.97 -8.12
C LYS A 337 -27.28 8.01 -7.11
N THR A 338 -27.73 6.87 -7.57
CA THR A 338 -28.24 5.78 -6.72
C THR A 338 -27.12 5.23 -5.84
N ILE A 339 -27.42 5.04 -4.55
CA ILE A 339 -26.52 4.49 -3.55
C ILE A 339 -26.93 3.04 -3.26
N THR A 340 -25.94 2.14 -3.34
CA THR A 340 -26.11 0.72 -3.05
C THR A 340 -25.18 0.22 -1.94
N GLY A 341 -24.23 1.06 -1.48
CA GLY A 341 -23.28 0.70 -0.42
C GLY A 341 -22.59 1.91 0.20
N SER A 342 -22.13 1.73 1.43
CA SER A 342 -21.46 2.76 2.26
C SER A 342 -20.20 3.33 1.64
N SER A 343 -19.42 2.51 0.93
CA SER A 343 -18.22 2.97 0.22
C SER A 343 -18.54 4.05 -0.83
N GLN A 344 -19.71 3.99 -1.49
CA GLN A 344 -20.10 5.02 -2.44
C GLN A 344 -20.37 6.35 -1.73
N VAL A 345 -21.03 6.33 -0.57
CA VAL A 345 -21.27 7.52 0.25
C VAL A 345 -19.95 8.15 0.69
N GLN A 346 -19.02 7.32 1.19
CA GLN A 346 -17.69 7.77 1.61
C GLN A 346 -16.93 8.43 0.45
N ASN A 347 -16.84 7.76 -0.70
CA ASN A 347 -16.14 8.29 -1.86
C ASN A 347 -16.74 9.61 -2.33
N MET A 348 -18.09 9.71 -2.39
CA MET A 348 -18.73 10.96 -2.82
C MET A 348 -18.48 12.14 -1.87
N VAL A 349 -18.40 11.88 -0.56
CA VAL A 349 -18.04 12.91 0.42
C VAL A 349 -16.58 13.33 0.26
N GLU A 350 -15.67 12.38 0.07
CA GLU A 350 -14.24 12.65 -0.05
C GLU A 350 -13.83 13.30 -1.36
N ASP A 351 -14.53 12.98 -2.46
CA ASP A 351 -14.34 13.61 -3.78
C ASP A 351 -14.90 15.05 -3.81
N SER A 352 -15.58 15.48 -2.75
CA SER A 352 -16.14 16.83 -2.60
C SER A 352 -15.20 17.75 -1.83
N GLN A 353 -15.53 19.03 -1.76
CA GLN A 353 -14.79 20.03 -0.99
C GLN A 353 -15.58 20.50 0.24
N VAL A 354 -14.86 21.02 1.24
CA VAL A 354 -15.52 21.69 2.37
C VAL A 354 -16.29 22.90 1.86
N GLY A 355 -17.57 22.99 2.24
CA GLY A 355 -18.50 24.00 1.77
C GLY A 355 -19.43 23.52 0.64
N ASP A 356 -19.11 22.42 -0.02
CA ASP A 356 -19.99 21.86 -1.05
C ASP A 356 -21.35 21.43 -0.47
N LYS A 357 -22.38 21.53 -1.31
CA LYS A 357 -23.75 21.14 -0.97
C LYS A 357 -24.10 19.84 -1.67
N LEU A 358 -24.33 18.78 -0.89
CA LEU A 358 -24.77 17.48 -1.39
C LEU A 358 -26.29 17.32 -1.17
N SER A 359 -27.03 17.09 -2.26
CA SER A 359 -28.42 16.67 -2.19
C SER A 359 -28.48 15.18 -1.85
N VAL A 360 -29.15 14.83 -0.76
CA VAL A 360 -29.29 13.47 -0.28
C VAL A 360 -30.78 13.09 -0.24
N VAL A 361 -31.13 12.00 -0.90
CA VAL A 361 -32.49 11.44 -0.84
C VAL A 361 -32.48 10.28 0.15
N VAL A 362 -33.35 10.39 1.16
CA VAL A 362 -33.52 9.33 2.15
C VAL A 362 -34.95 8.82 2.16
N ASN A 363 -35.13 7.55 2.48
CA ASN A 363 -36.42 6.98 2.86
C ASN A 363 -36.48 6.97 4.38
N ARG A 364 -37.45 7.70 4.94
CA ARG A 364 -37.72 7.74 6.38
C ARG A 364 -39.15 7.23 6.62
N GLN A 365 -39.26 6.04 7.20
CA GLN A 365 -40.57 5.39 7.50
C GLN A 365 -41.49 5.36 6.27
N GLY A 366 -40.96 4.94 5.11
CA GLY A 366 -41.71 4.84 3.84
C GLY A 366 -41.86 6.16 3.08
N LYS A 367 -41.46 7.30 3.63
CA LYS A 367 -41.52 8.61 2.95
C LYS A 367 -40.17 9.00 2.36
N SER A 368 -40.13 9.37 1.08
CA SER A 368 -38.96 9.93 0.45
C SER A 368 -38.79 11.40 0.83
N LEU A 369 -37.62 11.76 1.34
CA LEU A 369 -37.24 13.12 1.70
C LEU A 369 -35.93 13.50 1.00
N THR A 370 -35.88 14.72 0.45
CA THR A 370 -34.68 15.28 -0.09
C THR A 370 -34.12 16.32 0.90
N LEU A 371 -32.90 16.09 1.35
CA LEU A 371 -32.19 16.96 2.28
C LEU A 371 -30.89 17.50 1.62
N THR A 372 -30.46 18.69 2.00
CA THR A 372 -29.21 19.27 1.53
C THR A 372 -28.20 19.34 2.66
N ILE A 373 -27.08 18.67 2.50
CA ILE A 373 -25.97 18.70 3.46
C ILE A 373 -24.89 19.67 2.94
N THR A 374 -24.51 20.64 3.76
CA THR A 374 -23.32 21.46 3.48
C THR A 374 -22.13 20.86 4.20
N LEU A 375 -21.13 20.37 3.44
CA LEU A 375 -19.96 19.71 3.97
C LEU A 375 -19.12 20.67 4.84
N GLN A 376 -18.60 20.16 5.94
CA GLN A 376 -17.69 20.89 6.83
C GLN A 376 -16.36 20.14 6.94
N ALA A 377 -15.34 20.83 7.44
CA ALA A 377 -14.09 20.19 7.81
C ALA A 377 -14.33 19.16 8.92
N LYS A 378 -13.68 18.00 8.81
CA LYS A 378 -13.66 16.98 9.86
C LYS A 378 -13.00 17.58 11.11
N PRO A 379 -13.62 17.49 12.30
CA PRO A 379 -13.07 18.03 13.54
C PRO A 379 -11.69 17.50 13.92
#